data_41faf8755f85c050f0cbef3643f8b551
#
_entry.id   41faf8755f85c050f0cbef3643f8b551
#
_cell.length_a   1.000
_cell.length_b   1.000
_cell.length_c   1.000
_cell.angle_alpha   90.00
_cell.angle_beta   90.00
_cell.angle_gamma   90.00
#
_symmetry.space_group_name_H-M   'P 1'
#
loop_
_entity.id
_entity.type
_entity.pdbx_description
1 polymer ?
#
loop_
_entity_poly.entity_id
_entity_poly.type
_entity_poly.pdbx_seq_one_letter_code
_entity_poly.pdbx_strand_id
1 'polypeptide(L)'
;KAASFYNGRKGALDLKKAQVGGFGGGFFAVYVPSQFDLESSYQEMEKAQYSLPLPDPIEWSDAVGVVASQVTILRELERMGGLVICRSVSDIRNAFSKGKIAAIFHIEGAEAIDPDLHMLEVLHSAGLRSIGPVWSRPTIFGEGVPFSFPSSPDIGSGLTEQGIALVKRCNELKIMLDLSHLNEAGFWDVAHNSEAPLVATHSNVHSITPHSRNLTNDQLRAIKDSDGMVGLNFA
;
A
#
# COMPACT_ATOMS: atom_id res chain seq x y z
N LYS A 1 -22.06 -1.07 0.38
CA LYS A 1 -20.87 -0.22 0.61
C LYS A 1 -20.56 0.61 -0.65
N ALA A 2 -20.45 0.02 -1.86
CA ALA A 2 -20.22 0.76 -3.11
C ALA A 2 -21.31 1.81 -3.37
N ALA A 3 -22.60 1.44 -3.24
CA ALA A 3 -23.72 2.35 -3.45
C ALA A 3 -23.70 3.58 -2.51
N SER A 4 -23.27 3.44 -1.26
CA SER A 4 -23.18 4.58 -0.35
C SER A 4 -22.07 5.56 -0.73
N PHE A 5 -20.94 5.09 -1.25
CA PHE A 5 -19.90 5.96 -1.79
C PHE A 5 -20.37 6.67 -3.07
N TYR A 6 -21.06 5.94 -3.96
CA TYR A 6 -21.56 6.46 -5.22
C TYR A 6 -22.65 7.51 -5.04
N ASN A 7 -23.64 7.26 -4.17
CA ASN A 7 -24.81 8.11 -3.96
C ASN A 7 -24.59 9.24 -2.93
N GLY A 8 -23.47 9.23 -2.25
CA GLY A 8 -23.15 10.17 -1.17
C GLY A 8 -23.28 9.56 0.22
N ARG A 9 -22.39 9.94 1.12
CA ARG A 9 -22.34 9.47 2.51
C ARG A 9 -21.87 10.55 3.48
N LYS A 10 -22.11 10.34 4.78
CA LYS A 10 -21.43 11.11 5.83
C LYS A 10 -19.92 10.83 5.78
N GLY A 11 -19.12 11.79 6.21
CA GLY A 11 -17.65 11.70 6.22
C GLY A 11 -17.01 12.56 5.12
N ALA A 12 -15.69 12.50 5.04
CA ALA A 12 -14.88 13.40 4.22
C ALA A 12 -14.93 13.08 2.72
N LEU A 13 -15.14 11.82 2.33
CA LEU A 13 -14.99 11.36 0.95
C LEU A 13 -16.19 10.53 0.48
N ASP A 14 -16.75 10.92 -0.65
CA ASP A 14 -17.67 10.17 -1.50
C ASP A 14 -17.44 10.61 -2.97
N LEU A 15 -18.11 9.98 -3.92
CA LEU A 15 -17.90 10.27 -5.35
C LEU A 15 -18.12 11.74 -5.69
N LYS A 16 -19.21 12.35 -5.18
CA LYS A 16 -19.54 13.76 -5.47
C LYS A 16 -18.52 14.72 -4.87
N LYS A 17 -18.10 14.48 -3.61
CA LYS A 17 -17.07 15.30 -2.96
C LYS A 17 -15.73 15.18 -3.66
N ALA A 18 -15.34 13.95 -4.07
CA ALA A 18 -14.13 13.71 -4.85
C ALA A 18 -14.15 14.51 -6.16
N GLN A 19 -15.27 14.48 -6.91
CA GLN A 19 -15.42 15.22 -8.16
C GLN A 19 -15.38 16.73 -7.95
N VAL A 20 -16.08 17.25 -6.95
CA VAL A 20 -16.08 18.70 -6.61
C VAL A 20 -14.69 19.15 -6.16
N GLY A 21 -13.96 18.31 -5.42
CA GLY A 21 -12.59 18.58 -4.99
C GLY A 21 -11.54 18.41 -6.08
N GLY A 22 -11.91 18.03 -7.30
CA GLY A 22 -10.95 17.82 -8.41
C GLY A 22 -10.07 16.58 -8.24
N PHE A 23 -10.52 15.59 -7.44
CA PHE A 23 -9.75 14.34 -7.24
C PHE A 23 -9.78 13.51 -8.52
N GLY A 24 -8.65 13.47 -9.22
CA GLY A 24 -8.52 12.78 -10.50
C GLY A 24 -8.26 11.29 -10.38
N GLY A 25 -7.61 10.82 -9.32
CA GLY A 25 -7.31 9.41 -9.13
C GLY A 25 -6.27 9.16 -8.05
N GLY A 26 -5.94 7.89 -7.83
CA GLY A 26 -4.97 7.47 -6.83
C GLY A 26 -4.87 5.96 -6.69
N PHE A 27 -4.07 5.53 -5.72
CA PHE A 27 -4.01 4.15 -5.26
C PHE A 27 -5.23 3.85 -4.38
N PHE A 28 -6.02 2.87 -4.79
CA PHE A 28 -7.19 2.41 -4.05
C PHE A 28 -6.77 1.17 -3.26
N ALA A 29 -6.38 1.41 -2.03
CA ALA A 29 -5.83 0.38 -1.17
C ALA A 29 -6.90 -0.60 -0.69
N VAL A 30 -6.64 -1.87 -0.94
CA VAL A 30 -7.27 -3.01 -0.27
C VAL A 30 -6.37 -3.38 0.90
N TYR A 31 -6.94 -3.47 2.09
CA TYR A 31 -6.21 -3.60 3.34
C TYR A 31 -6.93 -4.60 4.27
N VAL A 32 -6.18 -5.44 4.94
CA VAL A 32 -6.71 -6.36 5.95
C VAL A 32 -6.56 -5.74 7.33
N PRO A 33 -7.66 -5.31 8.00
CA PRO A 33 -7.57 -4.63 9.28
C PRO A 33 -6.96 -5.51 10.37
N SER A 34 -6.10 -4.93 11.21
CA SER A 34 -5.65 -5.57 12.45
C SER A 34 -6.74 -5.53 13.51
N GLN A 35 -6.72 -6.54 14.38
CA GLN A 35 -7.62 -6.61 15.54
C GLN A 35 -7.00 -5.89 16.75
N PHE A 36 -6.76 -4.59 16.64
CA PHE A 36 -6.36 -3.80 17.80
C PHE A 36 -7.27 -2.59 17.98
N ASP A 37 -7.28 -2.08 19.21
CA ASP A 37 -8.04 -0.90 19.54
C ASP A 37 -7.40 0.35 18.91
N LEU A 38 -8.01 0.82 17.84
CA LEU A 38 -7.54 2.01 17.11
C LEU A 38 -7.55 3.26 18.00
N GLU A 39 -8.54 3.41 18.88
CA GLU A 39 -8.69 4.61 19.71
C GLU A 39 -7.55 4.70 20.73
N SER A 40 -7.24 3.60 21.41
CA SER A 40 -6.10 3.55 22.34
C SER A 40 -4.76 3.73 21.61
N SER A 41 -4.64 3.21 20.40
CA SER A 41 -3.44 3.41 19.58
C SER A 41 -3.25 4.87 19.18
N TYR A 42 -4.30 5.57 18.77
CA TYR A 42 -4.22 7.00 18.46
C TYR A 42 -3.85 7.83 19.69
N GLN A 43 -4.43 7.54 20.86
CA GLN A 43 -4.08 8.22 22.11
C GLN A 43 -2.60 8.00 22.49
N GLU A 44 -2.07 6.81 22.23
CA GLU A 44 -0.64 6.53 22.45
C GLU A 44 0.23 7.34 21.50
N MET A 45 -0.14 7.45 20.22
CA MET A 45 0.61 8.22 19.20
C MET A 45 0.54 9.74 19.39
N GLU A 46 -0.36 10.28 20.23
CA GLU A 46 -0.36 11.70 20.63
C GLU A 46 0.75 12.06 21.62
N LYS A 47 1.42 11.08 22.23
CA LYS A 47 2.50 11.33 23.16
C LYS A 47 3.74 11.82 22.41
N ALA A 48 4.60 12.58 23.12
CA ALA A 48 5.88 13.06 22.58
C ALA A 48 6.85 11.93 22.18
N GLN A 49 6.68 10.76 22.75
CA GLN A 49 7.43 9.53 22.44
C GLN A 49 6.46 8.35 22.59
N TYR A 50 6.49 7.43 21.61
CA TYR A 50 5.65 6.24 21.65
C TYR A 50 6.27 5.09 20.85
N SER A 51 5.85 3.89 21.15
CA SER A 51 6.17 2.68 20.38
C SER A 51 5.03 1.71 20.50
N LEU A 52 4.30 1.51 19.40
CA LEU A 52 3.27 0.50 19.31
C LEU A 52 3.92 -0.81 18.84
N PRO A 53 3.64 -1.95 19.49
CA PRO A 53 4.15 -3.24 19.03
C PRO A 53 3.58 -3.57 17.66
N LEU A 54 4.34 -4.33 16.85
CA LEU A 54 3.80 -4.90 15.63
C LEU A 54 2.67 -5.88 16.01
N PRO A 55 1.52 -5.82 15.33
CA PRO A 55 0.48 -6.82 15.48
C PRO A 55 0.97 -8.20 15.01
N ASP A 56 0.33 -9.26 15.50
CA ASP A 56 0.57 -10.61 15.00
C ASP A 56 0.25 -10.74 13.50
N PRO A 57 0.96 -11.60 12.76
CA PRO A 57 0.63 -11.94 11.38
C PRO A 57 -0.83 -12.42 11.26
N ILE A 58 -1.45 -12.12 10.13
CA ILE A 58 -2.79 -12.64 9.81
C ILE A 58 -2.64 -13.85 8.90
N GLU A 59 -3.33 -14.93 9.26
CA GLU A 59 -3.35 -16.13 8.43
C GLU A 59 -3.96 -15.86 7.05
N TRP A 60 -3.38 -16.48 6.03
CA TRP A 60 -3.84 -16.33 4.65
C TRP A 60 -5.34 -16.62 4.49
N SER A 61 -5.85 -17.68 5.13
CA SER A 61 -7.27 -18.06 5.10
C SER A 61 -8.22 -16.96 5.59
N ASP A 62 -7.79 -16.16 6.56
CA ASP A 62 -8.58 -15.05 7.12
C ASP A 62 -8.51 -13.82 6.23
N ALA A 63 -7.35 -13.59 5.60
CA ALA A 63 -7.10 -12.44 4.75
C ALA A 63 -7.86 -12.49 3.41
N VAL A 64 -7.92 -13.65 2.76
CA VAL A 64 -8.46 -13.83 1.41
C VAL A 64 -9.91 -13.36 1.29
N GLY A 65 -10.77 -13.71 2.25
CA GLY A 65 -12.18 -13.30 2.25
C GLY A 65 -12.35 -11.78 2.37
N VAL A 66 -11.51 -11.14 3.17
CA VAL A 66 -11.51 -9.68 3.36
C VAL A 66 -11.10 -8.98 2.06
N VAL A 67 -9.98 -9.41 1.46
CA VAL A 67 -9.48 -8.88 0.19
C VAL A 67 -10.51 -9.06 -0.92
N ALA A 68 -11.07 -10.26 -1.09
CA ALA A 68 -12.10 -10.54 -2.11
C ALA A 68 -13.32 -9.62 -1.96
N SER A 69 -13.76 -9.37 -0.72
CA SER A 69 -14.88 -8.46 -0.43
C SER A 69 -14.57 -7.01 -0.85
N GLN A 70 -13.37 -6.53 -0.58
CA GLN A 70 -12.96 -5.15 -0.94
C GLN A 70 -12.75 -4.99 -2.45
N VAL A 71 -12.15 -5.98 -3.11
CA VAL A 71 -12.03 -6.02 -4.57
C VAL A 71 -13.41 -6.00 -5.24
N THR A 72 -14.37 -6.72 -4.68
CA THR A 72 -15.77 -6.69 -5.17
C THR A 72 -16.35 -5.27 -5.10
N ILE A 73 -16.13 -4.54 -4.00
CA ILE A 73 -16.58 -3.15 -3.85
C ILE A 73 -15.94 -2.26 -4.93
N LEU A 74 -14.64 -2.40 -5.19
CA LEU A 74 -13.93 -1.63 -6.22
C LEU A 74 -14.51 -1.92 -7.61
N ARG A 75 -14.78 -3.19 -7.93
CA ARG A 75 -15.41 -3.61 -9.19
C ARG A 75 -16.86 -3.12 -9.32
N GLU A 76 -17.61 -3.06 -8.23
CA GLU A 76 -18.95 -2.48 -8.24
C GLU A 76 -18.91 -0.98 -8.55
N LEU A 77 -18.00 -0.22 -7.95
CA LEU A 77 -17.82 1.21 -8.23
C LEU A 77 -17.47 1.45 -9.71
N GLU A 78 -16.63 0.60 -10.31
CA GLU A 78 -16.33 0.66 -11.73
C GLU A 78 -17.59 0.41 -12.58
N ARG A 79 -18.36 -0.66 -12.29
CA ARG A 79 -19.62 -0.98 -13.00
C ARG A 79 -20.67 0.14 -12.88
N MET A 80 -20.72 0.83 -11.75
CA MET A 80 -21.58 2.00 -11.53
C MET A 80 -21.07 3.26 -12.26
N GLY A 81 -19.89 3.20 -12.88
CA GLY A 81 -19.29 4.33 -13.61
C GLY A 81 -18.69 5.41 -12.71
N GLY A 82 -18.45 5.13 -11.43
CA GLY A 82 -17.86 6.06 -10.48
C GLY A 82 -16.35 6.24 -10.65
N LEU A 83 -15.67 5.21 -11.14
CA LEU A 83 -14.22 5.19 -11.37
C LEU A 83 -13.88 4.23 -12.53
N VAL A 84 -12.61 4.21 -12.91
CA VAL A 84 -12.03 3.25 -13.86
C VAL A 84 -10.85 2.56 -13.18
N ILE A 85 -10.85 1.23 -13.14
CA ILE A 85 -9.68 0.47 -12.67
C ILE A 85 -8.62 0.49 -13.77
N CYS A 86 -7.55 1.23 -13.53
CA CYS A 86 -6.49 1.46 -14.50
C CYS A 86 -5.43 0.36 -14.41
N ARG A 87 -5.12 -0.25 -15.57
CA ARG A 87 -4.08 -1.28 -15.72
C ARG A 87 -2.87 -0.78 -16.48
N SER A 88 -2.96 0.43 -17.05
CA SER A 88 -1.92 1.07 -17.84
C SER A 88 -1.97 2.59 -17.69
N VAL A 89 -0.88 3.27 -18.06
CA VAL A 89 -0.83 4.74 -18.16
C VAL A 89 -1.88 5.27 -19.15
N SER A 90 -2.15 4.52 -20.21
CA SER A 90 -3.20 4.87 -21.18
C SER A 90 -4.58 4.90 -20.54
N ASP A 91 -4.87 3.95 -19.64
CA ASP A 91 -6.16 3.93 -18.91
C ASP A 91 -6.28 5.15 -18.00
N ILE A 92 -5.19 5.54 -17.32
CA ILE A 92 -5.15 6.73 -16.46
C ILE A 92 -5.45 7.98 -17.28
N ARG A 93 -4.76 8.17 -18.42
CA ARG A 93 -4.98 9.31 -19.32
C ARG A 93 -6.42 9.34 -19.86
N ASN A 94 -6.95 8.19 -20.25
CA ASN A 94 -8.32 8.05 -20.74
C ASN A 94 -9.36 8.35 -19.63
N ALA A 95 -9.10 7.94 -18.39
CA ALA A 95 -9.97 8.27 -17.27
C ALA A 95 -10.01 9.78 -17.04
N PHE A 96 -8.87 10.44 -17.00
CA PHE A 96 -8.78 11.90 -16.85
C PHE A 96 -9.50 12.65 -17.98
N SER A 97 -9.27 12.26 -19.23
CA SER A 97 -9.91 12.92 -20.39
C SER A 97 -11.42 12.82 -20.36
N LYS A 98 -11.99 11.83 -19.66
CA LYS A 98 -13.44 11.59 -19.50
C LYS A 98 -13.98 12.11 -18.16
N GLY A 99 -13.18 12.81 -17.36
CA GLY A 99 -13.58 13.29 -16.04
C GLY A 99 -13.92 12.16 -15.06
N LYS A 100 -13.32 10.98 -15.24
CA LYS A 100 -13.48 9.81 -14.35
C LYS A 100 -12.33 9.72 -13.37
N ILE A 101 -12.61 9.17 -12.19
CA ILE A 101 -11.57 8.86 -11.20
C ILE A 101 -10.74 7.66 -11.72
N ALA A 102 -9.43 7.86 -11.87
CA ALA A 102 -8.49 6.82 -12.21
C ALA A 102 -8.10 6.04 -10.95
N ALA A 103 -8.54 4.79 -10.82
CA ALA A 103 -8.23 3.94 -9.68
C ALA A 103 -7.11 2.96 -10.03
N ILE A 104 -5.99 3.04 -9.35
CA ILE A 104 -4.95 2.01 -9.38
C ILE A 104 -5.27 1.04 -8.24
N PHE A 105 -5.61 -0.20 -8.59
CA PHE A 105 -5.85 -1.22 -7.58
C PHE A 105 -4.53 -1.57 -6.90
N HIS A 106 -4.48 -1.32 -5.59
CA HIS A 106 -3.35 -1.53 -4.71
C HIS A 106 -3.72 -2.46 -3.56
N ILE A 107 -2.79 -3.28 -3.11
CA ILE A 107 -2.90 -4.04 -1.86
C ILE A 107 -1.85 -3.53 -0.90
N GLU A 108 -2.29 -3.13 0.29
CA GLU A 108 -1.44 -2.67 1.37
C GLU A 108 -1.29 -3.77 2.43
N GLY A 109 -0.18 -4.50 2.34
CA GLY A 109 0.05 -5.75 3.06
C GLY A 109 -0.39 -6.98 2.26
N ALA A 110 0.54 -7.90 2.03
CA ALA A 110 0.37 -9.05 1.13
C ALA A 110 -0.18 -10.30 1.84
N GLU A 111 -0.93 -10.16 2.93
CA GLU A 111 -1.45 -11.27 3.73
C GLU A 111 -2.31 -12.24 2.92
N ALA A 112 -3.03 -11.75 1.91
CA ALA A 112 -3.87 -12.57 1.05
C ALA A 112 -3.13 -13.27 -0.10
N ILE A 113 -1.82 -13.09 -0.21
CA ILE A 113 -0.99 -13.78 -1.21
C ILE A 113 -0.42 -15.05 -0.58
N ASP A 114 -0.63 -16.19 -1.24
CA ASP A 114 -0.11 -17.49 -0.81
C ASP A 114 1.39 -17.65 -1.15
N PRO A 115 2.12 -18.57 -0.51
CA PRO A 115 3.55 -18.78 -0.75
C PRO A 115 3.90 -19.13 -2.19
N ASP A 116 2.99 -19.77 -2.93
CA ASP A 116 3.15 -20.15 -4.33
C ASP A 116 2.76 -19.03 -5.31
N LEU A 117 2.31 -17.87 -4.78
CA LEU A 117 1.92 -16.66 -5.52
C LEU A 117 0.70 -16.86 -6.46
N HIS A 118 -0.10 -17.92 -6.28
CA HIS A 118 -1.28 -18.15 -7.13
C HIS A 118 -2.31 -17.02 -7.01
N MET A 119 -2.53 -16.53 -5.78
CA MET A 119 -3.46 -15.41 -5.55
C MET A 119 -2.95 -14.11 -6.19
N LEU A 120 -1.64 -13.90 -6.30
CA LEU A 120 -1.06 -12.75 -7.02
C LEU A 120 -1.51 -12.74 -8.48
N GLU A 121 -1.47 -13.90 -9.16
CA GLU A 121 -1.95 -14.06 -10.55
C GLU A 121 -3.44 -13.74 -10.67
N VAL A 122 -4.25 -14.24 -9.76
CA VAL A 122 -5.70 -14.00 -9.74
C VAL A 122 -5.99 -12.51 -9.58
N LEU A 123 -5.32 -11.85 -8.63
CA LEU A 123 -5.51 -10.43 -8.35
C LEU A 123 -4.94 -9.55 -9.47
N HIS A 124 -3.82 -9.93 -10.09
CA HIS A 124 -3.30 -9.27 -11.30
C HIS A 124 -4.33 -9.31 -12.44
N SER A 125 -4.95 -10.46 -12.67
CA SER A 125 -6.04 -10.61 -13.64
C SER A 125 -7.26 -9.76 -13.29
N ALA A 126 -7.56 -9.59 -12.00
CA ALA A 126 -8.60 -8.69 -11.51
C ALA A 126 -8.25 -7.19 -11.67
N GLY A 127 -7.00 -6.87 -11.96
CA GLY A 127 -6.54 -5.49 -12.20
C GLY A 127 -5.52 -4.94 -11.23
N LEU A 128 -4.97 -5.76 -10.32
CA LEU A 128 -3.89 -5.35 -9.39
C LEU A 128 -2.70 -4.81 -10.18
N ARG A 129 -2.20 -3.64 -9.79
CA ARG A 129 -1.00 -3.01 -10.38
C ARG A 129 -0.05 -2.44 -9.36
N SER A 130 -0.37 -2.54 -8.09
CA SER A 130 0.52 -2.12 -7.00
C SER A 130 0.32 -2.98 -5.77
N ILE A 131 1.41 -3.29 -5.06
CA ILE A 131 1.40 -4.09 -3.83
C ILE A 131 2.49 -3.64 -2.87
N GLY A 132 2.14 -3.47 -1.60
CA GLY A 132 3.09 -3.42 -0.49
C GLY A 132 3.27 -4.83 0.09
N PRO A 133 4.50 -5.36 0.16
CA PRO A 133 4.76 -6.69 0.72
C PRO A 133 4.26 -6.85 2.16
N VAL A 134 4.28 -5.76 2.90
CA VAL A 134 3.86 -5.66 4.31
C VAL A 134 3.04 -4.39 4.54
N TRP A 135 2.29 -4.37 5.61
CA TRP A 135 1.88 -3.17 6.32
C TRP A 135 2.77 -3.02 7.57
N SER A 136 2.40 -2.20 8.57
CA SER A 136 3.02 -2.22 9.90
C SER A 136 2.60 -3.49 10.66
N ARG A 137 2.87 -4.63 10.04
CA ARG A 137 2.60 -6.01 10.47
C ARG A 137 3.42 -6.96 9.61
N PRO A 138 4.05 -7.99 10.19
CA PRO A 138 4.79 -8.98 9.42
C PRO A 138 3.84 -9.81 8.53
N THR A 139 4.37 -10.23 7.37
CA THR A 139 3.76 -11.23 6.48
C THR A 139 4.77 -12.34 6.22
N ILE A 140 4.40 -13.35 5.44
CA ILE A 140 5.35 -14.38 4.99
C ILE A 140 6.46 -13.82 4.09
N PHE A 141 6.33 -12.57 3.60
CA PHE A 141 7.25 -11.94 2.66
C PHE A 141 8.30 -11.05 3.32
N GLY A 142 8.05 -10.58 4.54
CA GLY A 142 8.98 -9.71 5.26
C GLY A 142 8.37 -9.06 6.50
N GLU A 143 9.11 -8.13 7.06
CA GLU A 143 8.72 -7.41 8.26
C GLU A 143 8.38 -5.94 7.95
N GLY A 144 7.25 -5.49 8.48
CA GLY A 144 6.90 -4.07 8.52
C GLY A 144 7.50 -3.38 9.73
N VAL A 145 7.55 -2.05 9.68
CA VAL A 145 7.97 -1.25 10.84
C VAL A 145 6.80 -0.95 11.77
N PRO A 146 7.00 -0.93 13.10
CA PRO A 146 6.00 -0.47 14.05
C PRO A 146 5.77 1.05 13.90
N PHE A 147 4.67 1.55 14.45
CA PHE A 147 4.52 2.98 14.69
C PHE A 147 5.29 3.36 15.94
N SER A 148 6.49 3.93 15.76
CA SER A 148 7.39 4.28 16.86
C SER A 148 8.08 5.61 16.59
N PHE A 149 8.08 6.49 17.60
CA PHE A 149 8.70 7.81 17.53
C PHE A 149 9.28 8.22 18.92
N PRO A 150 10.56 8.73 18.99
CA PRO A 150 11.55 8.66 17.92
C PRO A 150 12.06 7.24 17.72
N SER A 151 12.33 6.85 16.47
CA SER A 151 12.81 5.50 16.11
C SER A 151 13.46 5.50 14.72
N SER A 152 14.10 4.40 14.37
CA SER A 152 14.70 4.16 13.05
C SER A 152 13.91 3.12 12.26
N PRO A 153 13.94 3.13 10.91
CA PRO A 153 13.48 2.01 10.09
C PRO A 153 14.44 0.80 10.11
N ASP A 154 15.67 0.96 10.63
CA ASP A 154 16.68 -0.10 10.75
C ASP A 154 16.36 -1.02 11.94
N ILE A 155 15.35 -1.87 11.75
CA ILE A 155 14.83 -2.82 12.74
C ILE A 155 14.37 -4.10 12.05
N GLY A 156 14.60 -5.23 12.68
CA GLY A 156 14.20 -6.55 12.17
C GLY A 156 15.03 -7.05 11.00
N SER A 157 14.59 -8.15 10.41
CA SER A 157 15.22 -8.78 9.24
C SER A 157 14.65 -8.23 7.94
N GLY A 158 15.34 -8.50 6.82
CA GLY A 158 14.88 -8.13 5.48
C GLY A 158 13.72 -9.00 4.98
N LEU A 159 13.62 -9.09 3.66
CA LEU A 159 12.66 -9.96 3.00
C LEU A 159 13.01 -11.43 3.25
N THR A 160 11.99 -12.27 3.31
CA THR A 160 12.15 -13.72 3.29
C THR A 160 12.49 -14.22 1.87
N GLU A 161 12.79 -15.52 1.71
CA GLU A 161 12.93 -16.11 0.38
C GLU A 161 11.67 -15.94 -0.46
N GLN A 162 10.48 -16.08 0.17
CA GLN A 162 9.18 -15.81 -0.46
C GLN A 162 9.03 -14.33 -0.83
N GLY A 163 9.57 -13.42 -0.01
CA GLY A 163 9.60 -11.98 -0.30
C GLY A 163 10.42 -11.66 -1.55
N ILE A 164 11.59 -12.27 -1.69
CA ILE A 164 12.42 -12.14 -2.91
C ILE A 164 11.70 -12.73 -4.14
N ALA A 165 11.01 -13.86 -3.98
CA ALA A 165 10.22 -14.44 -5.06
C ALA A 165 9.06 -13.52 -5.47
N LEU A 166 8.37 -12.90 -4.50
CA LEU A 166 7.32 -11.90 -4.75
C LEU A 166 7.86 -10.71 -5.54
N VAL A 167 9.02 -10.15 -5.16
CA VAL A 167 9.66 -9.03 -5.87
C VAL A 167 9.89 -9.38 -7.34
N LYS A 168 10.51 -10.53 -7.62
CA LYS A 168 10.79 -10.99 -8.99
C LYS A 168 9.50 -11.18 -9.77
N ARG A 169 8.48 -11.81 -9.18
CA ARG A 169 7.21 -12.02 -9.86
C ARG A 169 6.45 -10.72 -10.13
N CYS A 170 6.52 -9.75 -9.23
CA CYS A 170 5.96 -8.42 -9.44
C CYS A 170 6.64 -7.70 -10.63
N ASN A 171 7.95 -7.80 -10.78
CA ASN A 171 8.67 -7.25 -11.93
C ASN A 171 8.18 -7.88 -13.26
N GLU A 172 8.06 -9.20 -13.32
CA GLU A 172 7.57 -9.93 -14.49
C GLU A 172 6.13 -9.50 -14.87
N LEU A 173 5.26 -9.37 -13.88
CA LEU A 173 3.86 -8.96 -14.04
C LEU A 173 3.67 -7.45 -14.19
N LYS A 174 4.73 -6.66 -14.05
CA LYS A 174 4.70 -5.19 -14.04
C LYS A 174 3.75 -4.65 -12.96
N ILE A 175 3.81 -5.24 -11.79
CA ILE A 175 3.15 -4.76 -10.58
C ILE A 175 4.16 -3.89 -9.83
N MET A 176 3.80 -2.65 -9.54
CA MET A 176 4.61 -1.72 -8.75
C MET A 176 4.71 -2.20 -7.30
N LEU A 177 5.93 -2.26 -6.76
CA LEU A 177 6.17 -2.51 -5.36
C LEU A 177 6.11 -1.21 -4.58
N ASP A 178 5.29 -1.17 -3.53
CA ASP A 178 5.26 -0.07 -2.58
C ASP A 178 6.16 -0.38 -1.39
N LEU A 179 7.17 0.45 -1.20
CA LEU A 179 8.17 0.31 -0.14
C LEU A 179 7.72 0.96 1.19
N SER A 180 6.56 1.61 1.20
CA SER A 180 5.97 2.12 2.43
C SER A 180 5.75 0.96 3.40
N HIS A 181 5.97 1.21 4.69
CA HIS A 181 5.91 0.22 5.77
C HIS A 181 7.05 -0.81 5.85
N LEU A 182 7.86 -1.01 4.80
CA LEU A 182 9.04 -1.88 4.89
C LEU A 182 10.07 -1.32 5.89
N ASN A 183 10.73 -2.21 6.60
CA ASN A 183 11.93 -1.88 7.36
C ASN A 183 13.11 -1.60 6.41
N GLU A 184 14.20 -1.05 6.92
CA GLU A 184 15.34 -0.63 6.10
C GLU A 184 15.98 -1.82 5.39
N ALA A 185 16.15 -2.97 6.06
CA ALA A 185 16.68 -4.18 5.44
C ALA A 185 15.81 -4.66 4.27
N GLY A 186 14.48 -4.73 4.44
CA GLY A 186 13.54 -5.09 3.38
C GLY A 186 13.53 -4.11 2.22
N PHE A 187 13.70 -2.80 2.50
CA PHE A 187 13.86 -1.81 1.44
C PHE A 187 15.08 -2.12 0.55
N TRP A 188 16.24 -2.40 1.17
CA TRP A 188 17.45 -2.70 0.42
C TRP A 188 17.36 -4.03 -0.31
N ASP A 189 16.66 -5.02 0.23
CA ASP A 189 16.40 -6.28 -0.47
C ASP A 189 15.56 -6.05 -1.73
N VAL A 190 14.52 -5.20 -1.67
CA VAL A 190 13.79 -4.81 -2.89
C VAL A 190 14.70 -4.07 -3.86
N ALA A 191 15.48 -3.10 -3.38
CA ALA A 191 16.37 -2.31 -4.22
C ALA A 191 17.40 -3.15 -4.98
N HIS A 192 17.88 -4.24 -4.37
CA HIS A 192 18.84 -5.16 -4.99
C HIS A 192 18.21 -6.19 -5.93
N ASN A 193 16.93 -6.51 -5.75
CA ASN A 193 16.25 -7.57 -6.51
C ASN A 193 15.21 -7.06 -7.51
N SER A 194 14.91 -5.75 -7.51
CA SER A 194 13.97 -5.15 -8.44
C SER A 194 14.70 -4.44 -9.58
N GLU A 195 14.19 -4.57 -10.80
CA GLU A 195 14.62 -3.82 -11.98
C GLU A 195 13.71 -2.60 -12.25
N ALA A 196 12.65 -2.45 -11.46
CA ALA A 196 11.70 -1.34 -11.59
C ALA A 196 12.12 -0.15 -10.69
N PRO A 197 11.65 1.08 -11.02
CA PRO A 197 11.83 2.22 -10.13
C PRO A 197 11.30 1.97 -8.72
N LEU A 198 12.04 2.42 -7.71
CA LEU A 198 11.66 2.29 -6.30
C LEU A 198 10.58 3.32 -5.96
N VAL A 199 9.49 2.88 -5.35
CA VAL A 199 8.36 3.76 -5.01
C VAL A 199 7.95 3.56 -3.57
N ALA A 200 7.82 4.65 -2.81
CA ALA A 200 7.15 4.67 -1.52
C ALA A 200 5.91 5.57 -1.63
N THR A 201 4.72 4.99 -1.64
CA THR A 201 3.50 5.75 -1.93
C THR A 201 3.13 6.76 -0.85
N HIS A 202 3.55 6.52 0.40
CA HIS A 202 3.23 7.36 1.56
C HIS A 202 4.28 7.24 2.67
N SER A 203 5.34 8.01 2.56
CA SER A 203 6.44 8.09 3.55
C SER A 203 7.01 9.50 3.59
N ASN A 204 7.64 9.86 4.72
CA ASN A 204 8.26 11.16 4.91
C ASN A 204 9.77 11.04 5.11
N VAL A 205 10.44 12.12 5.50
CA VAL A 205 11.89 12.22 5.61
C VAL A 205 12.31 11.96 7.07
N HIS A 206 13.05 10.88 7.32
CA HIS A 206 13.48 10.48 8.65
C HIS A 206 14.37 11.56 9.33
N SER A 207 15.25 12.21 8.59
CA SER A 207 16.12 13.26 9.16
C SER A 207 15.37 14.51 9.63
N ILE A 208 14.11 14.70 9.19
CA ILE A 208 13.23 15.77 9.67
C ILE A 208 12.36 15.27 10.83
N THR A 209 11.81 14.08 10.69
CA THR A 209 10.97 13.43 11.70
C THR A 209 11.46 12.00 11.88
N PRO A 210 12.21 11.70 12.95
CA PRO A 210 12.82 10.39 13.17
C PRO A 210 11.78 9.36 13.61
N HIS A 211 10.90 9.00 12.69
CA HIS A 211 9.86 7.98 12.84
C HIS A 211 10.24 6.73 12.06
N SER A 212 9.98 5.54 12.61
CA SER A 212 10.27 4.25 11.96
C SER A 212 9.67 4.11 10.55
N ARG A 213 8.55 4.80 10.28
CA ARG A 213 7.85 4.81 8.98
C ARG A 213 8.50 5.72 7.93
N ASN A 214 9.53 6.51 8.30
CA ASN A 214 10.13 7.50 7.42
C ASN A 214 11.42 7.00 6.79
N LEU A 215 11.67 7.48 5.58
CA LEU A 215 12.81 7.09 4.75
C LEU A 215 14.09 7.80 5.18
N THR A 216 15.18 7.07 5.28
CA THR A 216 16.52 7.63 5.50
C THR A 216 16.99 8.39 4.26
N ASN A 217 18.01 9.25 4.43
CA ASN A 217 18.57 10.00 3.31
C ASN A 217 19.16 9.06 2.23
N ASP A 218 19.69 7.91 2.61
CA ASP A 218 20.24 6.94 1.66
C ASP A 218 19.15 6.23 0.88
N GLN A 219 18.04 5.86 1.53
CA GLN A 219 16.85 5.34 0.86
C GLN A 219 16.26 6.36 -0.13
N LEU A 220 16.18 7.64 0.25
CA LEU A 220 15.71 8.70 -0.64
C LEU A 220 16.62 8.90 -1.86
N ARG A 221 17.95 8.76 -1.69
CA ARG A 221 18.89 8.78 -2.82
C ARG A 221 18.67 7.59 -3.74
N ALA A 222 18.54 6.38 -3.19
CA ALA A 222 18.28 5.18 -3.97
C ALA A 222 16.97 5.30 -4.79
N ILE A 223 15.90 5.83 -4.18
CA ILE A 223 14.64 6.09 -4.90
C ILE A 223 14.88 7.08 -6.05
N LYS A 224 15.55 8.19 -5.79
CA LYS A 224 15.89 9.17 -6.83
C LYS A 224 16.73 8.55 -7.97
N ASP A 225 17.75 7.78 -7.61
CA ASP A 225 18.71 7.21 -8.58
C ASP A 225 18.05 6.10 -9.45
N SER A 226 16.95 5.50 -8.95
CA SER A 226 16.13 4.55 -9.70
C SER A 226 15.05 5.21 -10.57
N ASP A 227 15.00 6.55 -10.67
CA ASP A 227 13.90 7.31 -11.30
C ASP A 227 12.53 7.02 -10.62
N GLY A 228 12.57 6.82 -9.32
CA GLY A 228 11.43 6.46 -8.49
C GLY A 228 10.65 7.66 -7.94
N MET A 229 9.75 7.38 -6.99
CA MET A 229 8.86 8.41 -6.43
C MET A 229 8.56 8.19 -4.96
N VAL A 230 8.39 9.29 -4.22
CA VAL A 230 7.89 9.28 -2.84
C VAL A 230 6.61 10.12 -2.77
N GLY A 231 5.53 9.51 -2.29
CA GLY A 231 4.32 10.22 -1.89
C GLY A 231 4.44 10.69 -0.44
N LEU A 232 4.10 11.96 -0.18
CA LEU A 232 4.08 12.49 1.18
C LEU A 232 2.93 11.88 1.98
N ASN A 233 3.21 11.54 3.23
CA ASN A 233 2.20 11.09 4.18
C ASN A 233 1.75 12.28 5.04
N PHE A 234 0.43 12.49 5.13
CA PHE A 234 -0.18 13.58 5.92
C PHE A 234 -0.71 13.11 7.27
N ALA A 235 -0.59 11.82 7.60
CA ALA A 235 -0.99 11.25 8.89
C ALA A 235 0.19 11.25 9.88
#